data_7f47328335b4f43b04431135df81255f
#
_entry.id   7f47328335b4f43b04431135df81255f
#
_cell.length_a   1.000
_cell.length_b   1.000
_cell.length_c   1.000
_cell.angle_alpha   90.00
_cell.angle_beta   90.00
_cell.angle_gamma   90.00
#
_symmetry.space_group_name_H-M   'P 1'
#
loop_
_entity.id
_entity.type
_entity.pdbx_description
1 polymer ?
#
loop_
_entity_poly.entity_id
_entity_poly.type
_entity_poly.pdbx_seq_one_letter_code
_entity_poly.pdbx_strand_id
1 'polypeptide(L)'
;DLTYFDVARRCLKEEGLFLLHTIGGNVSRRRTDPWFARHIFPNSMLPSAAQIARACEGRFVIEDWHGFGTDYDRTLQAWRDNVEAAWDRLPPCYDARFRRMWRFYLAGAMASFRTRRAQLWQLVLSPRGVPGGYLAPR
;
A
#
# COMPACT_ATOMS: atom_id res chain seq x y z
N ASP A 1 12.22 -1.08 2.70
CA ASP A 1 13.37 -1.91 3.10
C ASP A 1 14.16 -2.28 1.85
N LEU A 2 15.47 -1.92 1.83
CA LEU A 2 16.37 -2.21 0.68
C LEU A 2 16.45 -3.71 0.42
N THR A 3 16.47 -4.52 1.47
CA THR A 3 16.51 -6.00 1.38
C THR A 3 15.34 -6.56 0.55
N TYR A 4 14.13 -5.99 0.69
CA TYR A 4 12.97 -6.40 -0.10
C TYR A 4 13.21 -6.20 -1.60
N PHE A 5 13.75 -5.04 -2.00
CA PHE A 5 14.04 -4.73 -3.40
C PHE A 5 15.21 -5.58 -3.93
N ASP A 6 16.20 -5.88 -3.11
CA ASP A 6 17.31 -6.78 -3.48
C ASP A 6 16.82 -8.21 -3.73
N VAL A 7 15.89 -8.70 -2.90
CA VAL A 7 15.27 -10.02 -3.10
C VAL A 7 14.41 -10.02 -4.37
N ALA A 8 13.55 -9.01 -4.54
CA ALA A 8 12.72 -8.89 -5.76
C ALA A 8 13.59 -8.88 -7.01
N ARG A 9 14.71 -8.12 -7.00
CA ARG A 9 15.64 -8.05 -8.13
C ARG A 9 16.25 -9.40 -8.47
N ARG A 10 16.64 -10.19 -7.47
CA ARG A 10 17.23 -11.53 -7.67
C ARG A 10 16.21 -12.56 -8.17
N CYS A 11 14.94 -12.41 -7.82
CA CYS A 11 13.89 -13.33 -8.26
C CYS A 11 13.40 -13.06 -9.68
N LEU A 12 13.72 -11.91 -10.27
CA LEU A 12 13.28 -11.56 -11.61
C LEU A 12 14.25 -12.05 -12.68
N LYS A 13 13.66 -12.53 -13.79
CA LYS A 13 14.40 -12.71 -15.05
C LYS A 13 14.86 -11.33 -15.57
N GLU A 14 15.83 -11.31 -16.48
CA GLU A 14 16.37 -10.05 -17.02
C GLU A 14 15.31 -9.18 -17.70
N GLU A 15 14.35 -9.79 -18.40
CA GLU A 15 13.22 -9.10 -19.07
C GLU A 15 11.95 -9.13 -18.22
N GLY A 16 12.04 -9.53 -16.94
CA GLY A 16 10.91 -9.61 -16.03
C GLY A 16 10.40 -8.24 -15.59
N LEU A 17 9.10 -8.15 -15.30
CA LEU A 17 8.48 -6.98 -14.68
C LEU A 17 8.09 -7.29 -13.24
N PHE A 18 8.28 -6.30 -12.38
CA PHE A 18 7.85 -6.34 -10.99
C PHE A 18 6.80 -5.25 -10.75
N LEU A 19 5.57 -5.65 -10.45
CA LEU A 19 4.52 -4.73 -10.03
C LEU A 19 4.56 -4.56 -8.52
N LEU A 20 4.96 -3.39 -8.07
CA LEU A 20 4.89 -2.98 -6.68
C LEU A 20 3.56 -2.25 -6.43
N HIS A 21 2.66 -2.88 -5.68
CA HIS A 21 1.43 -2.23 -5.20
C HIS A 21 1.59 -1.89 -3.72
N THR A 22 1.54 -0.61 -3.37
CA THR A 22 1.79 -0.17 -2.00
C THR A 22 1.00 1.08 -1.61
N ILE A 23 0.54 1.10 -0.36
CA ILE A 23 0.12 2.34 0.27
C ILE A 23 1.38 3.15 0.61
N GLY A 24 1.31 4.45 0.44
CA GLY A 24 2.40 5.36 0.74
C GLY A 24 1.96 6.65 1.41
N GLY A 25 2.92 7.44 1.80
CA GLY A 25 2.70 8.74 2.42
C GLY A 25 3.50 9.85 1.73
N ASN A 26 3.11 11.09 1.95
CA ASN A 26 3.76 12.26 1.32
C ASN A 26 5.08 12.66 2.00
N VAL A 27 5.36 12.10 3.17
CA VAL A 27 6.53 12.44 3.99
C VAL A 27 7.25 11.17 4.42
N SER A 28 8.58 11.16 4.30
CA SER A 28 9.41 10.03 4.74
C SER A 28 9.33 9.85 6.25
N ARG A 29 8.94 8.66 6.67
CA ARG A 29 8.85 8.26 8.07
C ARG A 29 9.54 6.91 8.26
N ARG A 30 10.00 6.64 9.48
CA ARG A 30 10.62 5.36 9.85
C ARG A 30 9.66 4.44 10.63
N ARG A 31 8.55 4.98 11.11
CA ARG A 31 7.56 4.25 11.91
C ARG A 31 6.16 4.70 11.51
N THR A 32 5.22 3.80 11.60
CA THR A 32 3.80 4.14 11.47
C THR A 32 3.27 4.81 12.73
N ASP A 33 2.05 5.31 12.67
CA ASP A 33 1.34 5.84 13.83
C ASP A 33 1.27 4.79 14.95
N PRO A 34 1.48 5.16 16.24
CA PRO A 34 1.50 4.20 17.35
C PRO A 34 0.21 3.41 17.51
N TRP A 35 -0.94 4.01 17.22
CA TRP A 35 -2.23 3.31 17.30
C TRP A 35 -2.33 2.23 16.21
N PHE A 36 -1.95 2.56 14.95
CA PHE A 36 -1.89 1.59 13.85
C PHE A 36 -0.90 0.47 14.13
N ALA A 37 0.29 0.81 14.65
CA ALA A 37 1.31 -0.18 15.01
C ALA A 37 0.82 -1.15 16.08
N ARG A 38 0.03 -0.66 17.06
CA ARG A 38 -0.47 -1.49 18.16
C ARG A 38 -1.65 -2.37 17.76
N HIS A 39 -2.57 -1.89 16.92
CA HIS A 39 -3.87 -2.51 16.75
C HIS A 39 -4.10 -3.15 15.39
N ILE A 40 -3.42 -2.71 14.34
CA ILE A 40 -3.72 -3.11 12.96
C ILE A 40 -2.48 -3.70 12.26
N PHE A 41 -1.37 -2.96 12.21
CA PHE A 41 -0.19 -3.31 11.43
C PHE A 41 1.09 -3.21 12.27
N PRO A 42 1.37 -4.19 13.14
CA PRO A 42 2.62 -4.21 13.91
C PRO A 42 3.84 -4.15 13.00
N ASN A 43 4.83 -3.35 13.39
CA ASN A 43 6.09 -3.18 12.65
C ASN A 43 5.96 -2.64 11.22
N SER A 44 4.83 -2.05 10.87
CA SER A 44 4.63 -1.48 9.54
C SER A 44 5.24 -0.08 9.39
N MET A 45 5.42 0.31 8.14
CA MET A 45 5.82 1.66 7.74
C MET A 45 5.20 1.97 6.37
N LEU A 46 4.65 3.16 6.22
CA LEU A 46 4.21 3.66 4.92
C LEU A 46 5.38 4.40 4.25
N PRO A 47 5.91 3.90 3.12
CA PRO A 47 7.00 4.56 2.43
C PRO A 47 6.54 5.88 1.79
N SER A 48 7.43 6.85 1.69
CA SER A 48 7.25 7.99 0.80
C SER A 48 7.73 7.70 -0.61
N ALA A 49 7.34 8.53 -1.58
CA ALA A 49 7.86 8.46 -2.94
C ALA A 49 9.40 8.52 -2.97
N ALA A 50 10.01 9.40 -2.17
CA ALA A 50 11.46 9.50 -2.06
C ALA A 50 12.11 8.21 -1.53
N GLN A 51 11.48 7.54 -0.58
CA GLN A 51 12.00 6.27 -0.04
C GLN A 51 11.91 5.15 -1.07
N ILE A 52 10.82 5.09 -1.84
CA ILE A 52 10.65 4.11 -2.94
C ILE A 52 11.67 4.38 -4.05
N ALA A 53 11.77 5.63 -4.53
CA ALA A 53 12.72 5.99 -5.57
C ALA A 53 14.16 5.64 -5.19
N ARG A 54 14.57 5.95 -3.94
CA ARG A 54 15.89 5.56 -3.41
C ARG A 54 16.08 4.04 -3.35
N ALA A 55 15.02 3.29 -3.07
CA ALA A 55 15.10 1.83 -3.04
C ALA A 55 15.21 1.22 -4.45
N CYS A 56 14.68 1.89 -5.46
CA CYS A 56 14.81 1.51 -6.87
C CYS A 56 16.18 1.87 -7.46
N GLU A 57 16.82 2.93 -6.95
CA GLU A 57 18.10 3.44 -7.48
C GLU A 57 19.16 2.34 -7.56
N GLY A 58 19.75 2.19 -8.76
CA GLY A 58 20.76 1.16 -9.06
C GLY A 58 20.24 -0.28 -9.12
N ARG A 59 18.93 -0.51 -8.87
CA ARG A 59 18.31 -1.84 -8.87
C ARG A 59 17.30 -2.04 -9.97
N PHE A 60 16.50 -1.01 -10.23
CA PHE A 60 15.38 -1.05 -11.16
C PHE A 60 15.29 0.24 -11.98
N VAL A 61 14.80 0.11 -13.19
CA VAL A 61 14.20 1.20 -13.96
C VAL A 61 12.73 1.30 -13.55
N ILE A 62 12.25 2.50 -13.24
CA ILE A 62 10.83 2.77 -12.97
C ILE A 62 10.17 3.00 -14.33
N GLU A 63 9.40 2.03 -14.79
CA GLU A 63 8.71 2.05 -16.08
C GLU A 63 7.41 2.86 -16.04
N ASP A 64 6.65 2.70 -14.95
CA ASP A 64 5.40 3.41 -14.73
C ASP A 64 5.17 3.64 -13.23
N TRP A 65 4.48 4.74 -12.92
CA TRP A 65 4.04 5.07 -11.56
C TRP A 65 2.62 5.60 -11.59
N HIS A 66 1.68 4.79 -11.20
CA HIS A 66 0.26 5.13 -11.18
C HIS A 66 -0.27 5.33 -9.75
N GLY A 67 -1.01 6.41 -9.53
CA GLY A 67 -1.60 6.76 -8.24
C GLY A 67 -3.12 6.54 -8.22
N PHE A 68 -3.59 5.73 -7.26
CA PHE A 68 -5.01 5.39 -7.05
C PHE A 68 -5.55 5.90 -5.71
N GLY A 69 -4.90 6.86 -5.08
CA GLY A 69 -5.20 7.25 -3.70
C GLY A 69 -6.68 7.49 -3.43
N THR A 70 -7.38 8.21 -4.31
CA THR A 70 -8.81 8.51 -4.16
C THR A 70 -9.73 7.32 -4.38
N ASP A 71 -9.33 6.36 -5.20
CA ASP A 71 -10.14 5.16 -5.48
C ASP A 71 -10.16 4.21 -4.29
N TYR A 72 -9.07 4.21 -3.49
CA TYR A 72 -9.00 3.34 -2.32
C TYR A 72 -9.96 3.73 -1.20
N ASP A 73 -10.39 4.98 -1.14
CA ASP A 73 -11.50 5.39 -0.27
C ASP A 73 -12.78 4.61 -0.56
N ARG A 74 -13.11 4.39 -1.84
CA ARG A 74 -14.27 3.59 -2.25
C ARG A 74 -14.10 2.11 -1.86
N THR A 75 -12.89 1.57 -1.99
CA THR A 75 -12.58 0.19 -1.54
C THR A 75 -12.79 0.05 -0.04
N LEU A 76 -12.28 0.98 0.76
CA LEU A 76 -12.45 0.98 2.22
C LEU A 76 -13.92 1.17 2.62
N GLN A 77 -14.68 1.97 1.88
CA GLN A 77 -16.13 2.11 2.04
C GLN A 77 -16.83 0.76 1.85
N ALA A 78 -16.54 0.06 0.75
CA ALA A 78 -17.11 -1.25 0.47
C ALA A 78 -16.74 -2.27 1.56
N TRP A 79 -15.49 -2.27 2.04
CA TRP A 79 -15.08 -3.13 3.16
C TRP A 79 -15.86 -2.85 4.43
N ARG A 80 -16.07 -1.57 4.77
CA ARG A 80 -16.87 -1.17 5.93
C ARG A 80 -18.30 -1.70 5.80
N ASP A 81 -18.93 -1.46 4.67
CA ASP A 81 -20.32 -1.85 4.44
C ASP A 81 -20.48 -3.37 4.46
N ASN A 82 -19.55 -4.12 3.88
CA ASN A 82 -19.52 -5.58 3.91
C ASN A 82 -19.38 -6.14 5.34
N VAL A 83 -18.47 -5.58 6.15
CA VAL A 83 -18.28 -6.01 7.54
C VAL A 83 -19.51 -5.70 8.40
N GLU A 84 -20.11 -4.51 8.23
CA GLU A 84 -21.33 -4.16 8.96
C GLU A 84 -22.49 -5.07 8.59
N ALA A 85 -22.69 -5.38 7.32
CA ALA A 85 -23.74 -6.31 6.87
C ALA A 85 -23.52 -7.76 7.32
N ALA A 86 -22.26 -8.13 7.56
CA ALA A 86 -21.91 -9.49 8.00
C ALA A 86 -21.78 -9.63 9.52
N TRP A 87 -21.92 -8.53 10.30
CA TRP A 87 -21.51 -8.48 11.70
C TRP A 87 -22.10 -9.61 12.56
N ASP A 88 -23.39 -9.86 12.45
CA ASP A 88 -24.10 -10.87 13.25
C ASP A 88 -23.76 -12.31 12.86
N ARG A 89 -23.02 -12.49 11.76
CA ARG A 89 -22.54 -13.80 11.26
C ARG A 89 -21.07 -14.05 11.63
N LEU A 90 -20.39 -13.08 12.20
CA LEU A 90 -18.99 -13.23 12.61
C LEU A 90 -18.86 -14.07 13.87
N PRO A 91 -17.76 -14.83 14.03
CA PRO A 91 -17.48 -15.57 15.24
C PRO A 91 -17.50 -14.69 16.50
N PRO A 92 -17.90 -15.21 17.68
CA PRO A 92 -18.03 -14.44 18.93
C PRO A 92 -16.73 -13.79 19.42
N CYS A 93 -15.57 -14.22 18.94
CA CYS A 93 -14.30 -13.58 19.27
C CYS A 93 -14.17 -12.13 18.73
N TYR A 94 -15.00 -11.76 17.74
CA TYR A 94 -15.12 -10.38 17.26
C TYR A 94 -16.18 -9.63 18.07
N ASP A 95 -15.80 -9.22 19.26
CA ASP A 95 -16.70 -8.56 20.22
C ASP A 95 -17.01 -7.08 19.85
N ALA A 96 -17.84 -6.43 20.68
CA ALA A 96 -18.19 -5.03 20.49
C ALA A 96 -16.98 -4.07 20.55
N ARG A 97 -15.90 -4.44 21.28
CA ARG A 97 -14.66 -3.67 21.35
C ARG A 97 -13.92 -3.76 20.02
N PHE A 98 -13.82 -4.96 19.44
CA PHE A 98 -13.25 -5.15 18.10
C PHE A 98 -14.05 -4.37 17.05
N ARG A 99 -15.38 -4.41 17.09
CA ARG A 99 -16.23 -3.65 16.16
C ARG A 99 -15.93 -2.15 16.19
N ARG A 100 -15.82 -1.55 17.38
CA ARG A 100 -15.48 -0.13 17.52
C ARG A 100 -14.09 0.18 16.97
N MET A 101 -13.10 -0.64 17.28
CA MET A 101 -11.73 -0.51 16.79
C MET A 101 -11.69 -0.59 15.25
N TRP A 102 -12.39 -1.56 14.68
CA TRP A 102 -12.43 -1.77 13.22
C TRP A 102 -13.11 -0.62 12.48
N ARG A 103 -14.23 -0.14 13.02
CA ARG A 103 -14.91 1.07 12.49
C ARG A 103 -14.00 2.29 12.53
N PHE A 104 -13.30 2.49 13.62
CA PHE A 104 -12.35 3.60 13.77
C PHE A 104 -11.21 3.48 12.76
N TYR A 105 -10.66 2.29 12.59
CA TYR A 105 -9.63 2.02 11.59
C TYR A 105 -10.09 2.37 10.17
N LEU A 106 -11.21 1.82 9.73
CA LEU A 106 -11.71 2.04 8.38
C LEU A 106 -12.07 3.52 8.14
N ALA A 107 -12.71 4.18 9.09
CA ALA A 107 -13.04 5.60 8.99
C ALA A 107 -11.79 6.48 8.91
N GLY A 108 -10.79 6.22 9.73
CA GLY A 108 -9.51 6.93 9.72
C GLY A 108 -8.72 6.70 8.43
N ALA A 109 -8.71 5.46 7.92
CA ALA A 109 -8.09 5.14 6.66
C ALA A 109 -8.77 5.87 5.49
N MET A 110 -10.11 5.82 5.40
CA MET A 110 -10.90 6.55 4.40
C MET A 110 -10.58 8.06 4.44
N ALA A 111 -10.60 8.67 5.63
CA ALA A 111 -10.26 10.08 5.81
C ALA A 111 -8.84 10.39 5.33
N SER A 112 -7.88 9.50 5.55
CA SER A 112 -6.49 9.68 5.12
C SER A 112 -6.35 9.71 3.59
N PHE A 113 -7.10 8.89 2.86
CA PHE A 113 -7.12 8.91 1.40
C PHE A 113 -7.89 10.11 0.84
N ARG A 114 -9.05 10.46 1.39
CA ARG A 114 -9.84 11.65 1.00
C ARG A 114 -9.05 12.94 1.15
N THR A 115 -8.32 13.07 2.24
CA THR A 115 -7.48 14.25 2.52
C THR A 115 -6.12 14.20 1.85
N ARG A 116 -5.85 13.19 1.04
CA ARG A 116 -4.58 12.97 0.33
C ARG A 116 -3.36 12.83 1.24
N ARG A 117 -3.55 12.52 2.51
CA ARG A 117 -2.48 12.20 3.46
C ARG A 117 -1.86 10.82 3.19
N ALA A 118 -2.69 9.87 2.80
CA ALA A 118 -2.26 8.57 2.28
C ALA A 118 -2.38 8.54 0.76
N GLN A 119 -1.50 7.79 0.13
CA GLN A 119 -1.47 7.50 -1.29
C GLN A 119 -1.56 5.99 -1.50
N LEU A 120 -2.03 5.58 -2.67
CA LEU A 120 -1.92 4.21 -3.15
C LEU A 120 -1.24 4.25 -4.50
N TRP A 121 -0.17 3.48 -4.66
CA TRP A 121 0.62 3.46 -5.87
C TRP A 121 0.75 2.05 -6.43
N GLN A 122 0.78 1.98 -7.74
CA GLN A 122 1.28 0.85 -8.50
C GLN A 122 2.48 1.33 -9.30
N LEU A 123 3.63 0.69 -9.10
CA LEU A 123 4.84 0.94 -9.85
C LEU A 123 5.16 -0.30 -10.68
N VAL A 124 5.44 -0.12 -11.96
CA VAL A 124 6.02 -1.15 -12.80
C VAL A 124 7.52 -0.91 -12.84
N LEU A 125 8.26 -1.92 -12.45
CA LEU A 125 9.71 -1.89 -12.32
C LEU A 125 10.33 -2.97 -13.20
N SER A 126 11.37 -2.64 -13.92
CA SER A 126 12.16 -3.60 -14.71
C SER A 126 13.62 -3.62 -14.26
N PRO A 127 14.35 -4.74 -14.41
CA PRO A 127 15.76 -4.82 -14.04
C PRO A 127 16.69 -3.93 -14.87
N ARG A 128 16.39 -3.72 -16.14
CA ARG A 128 17.29 -3.05 -17.11
C ARG A 128 16.60 -2.09 -18.07
N GLY A 129 15.31 -1.84 -17.90
CA GLY A 129 14.48 -1.11 -18.86
C GLY A 129 13.83 -2.04 -19.88
N VAL A 130 12.59 -1.74 -20.24
CA VAL A 130 11.88 -2.43 -21.33
C VAL A 130 12.36 -1.87 -22.66
N PRO A 131 12.91 -2.68 -23.58
CA PRO A 131 13.29 -2.20 -24.91
C PRO A 131 12.12 -1.50 -25.61
N GLY A 132 12.32 -0.26 -26.04
CA GLY A 132 11.28 0.56 -26.64
C GLY A 132 10.32 1.24 -25.66
N GLY A 133 10.48 1.00 -24.35
CA GLY A 133 9.65 1.56 -23.27
C GLY A 133 8.45 0.69 -22.93
N TYR A 134 7.92 0.88 -21.72
CA TYR A 134 6.74 0.17 -21.21
C TYR A 134 5.47 0.97 -21.54
N LEU A 135 4.49 0.31 -22.14
CA LEU A 135 3.15 0.89 -22.39
C LEU A 135 2.20 0.44 -21.29
N ALA A 136 1.84 1.36 -20.41
CA ALA A 136 0.92 1.07 -19.32
C ALA A 136 -0.52 0.86 -19.86
N PRO A 137 -1.18 -0.26 -19.55
CA PRO A 137 -2.61 -0.43 -19.84
C PRO A 137 -3.43 0.49 -18.92
N ARG A 138 -4.05 1.52 -19.50
CA ARG A 138 -4.91 2.48 -18.80
C ARG A 138 -6.20 2.70 -19.57
#